data_be1950e2aa2a3e5a5a5151fad8a27aa0
#
_entry.id   be1950e2aa2a3e5a5a5151fad8a27aa0
#
_cell.length_a   1.000
_cell.length_b   1.000
_cell.length_c   1.000
_cell.angle_alpha   90.00
_cell.angle_beta   90.00
_cell.angle_gamma   90.00
#
_symmetry.space_group_name_H-M   'P 1'
#
loop_
_entity.id
_entity.type
_entity.pdbx_description
1 polymer ?
#
loop_
_entity_poly.entity_id
_entity_poly.type
_entity_poly.pdbx_seq_one_letter_code
_entity_poly.pdbx_strand_id
1 'polypeptide(L)'
;VEQLVARMCGADRVAAQGWMIRTSADLSARAKEKVENYRHAGGIQPPAGEAHVDYNEITGRRAAARIHAQAFPDAPPYARYICFSLWRTFSPGPQDWPLAVCDGRTVRDEETASNTLFVVDEFPIGDALTAPVEGEEDMIAATIFRYRPRHRWWYFSNMAADDVLLFKFQDSDHSVTWRCPHTAFHDT
;
A
#
# COMPACT_ATOMS: atom_id res chain seq x y z
N VAL A 1 10.63 12.12 8.14
CA VAL A 1 9.70 11.73 7.05
C VAL A 1 8.70 12.84 6.80
N GLU A 2 7.88 13.27 7.78
CA GLU A 2 6.79 14.24 7.60
C GLU A 2 7.26 15.56 6.99
N GLN A 3 8.33 16.16 7.53
CA GLN A 3 8.90 17.40 7.00
C GLN A 3 9.41 17.26 5.55
N LEU A 4 9.94 16.08 5.19
CA LEU A 4 10.36 15.79 3.82
C LEU A 4 9.16 15.76 2.87
N VAL A 5 8.13 14.99 3.22
CA VAL A 5 6.90 14.87 2.42
C VAL A 5 6.20 16.22 2.31
N ALA A 6 6.06 16.98 3.40
CA ALA A 6 5.46 18.32 3.38
C ALA A 6 6.16 19.24 2.36
N ARG A 7 7.49 19.26 2.38
CA ARG A 7 8.27 20.08 1.42
C ARG A 7 8.13 19.62 -0.03
N MET A 8 8.06 18.30 -0.27
CA MET A 8 7.98 17.74 -1.62
C MET A 8 6.62 17.95 -2.29
N CYS A 9 5.53 17.88 -1.54
CA CYS A 9 4.17 17.97 -2.09
C CYS A 9 3.43 19.26 -1.73
N GLY A 10 4.05 20.17 -0.96
CA GLY A 10 3.43 21.41 -0.54
C GLY A 10 2.24 21.23 0.40
N ALA A 11 2.22 20.16 1.19
CA ALA A 11 1.14 19.88 2.10
C ALA A 11 1.25 20.73 3.38
N ASP A 12 0.13 21.28 3.83
CA ASP A 12 0.06 22.05 5.10
C ASP A 12 0.25 21.14 6.32
N ARG A 13 -0.19 19.89 6.22
CA ARG A 13 -0.16 18.91 7.30
C ARG A 13 0.22 17.53 6.76
N VAL A 14 1.09 16.84 7.46
CA VAL A 14 1.51 15.45 7.16
C VAL A 14 1.52 14.65 8.43
N ALA A 15 0.94 13.46 8.41
CA ALA A 15 1.00 12.49 9.50
C ALA A 15 1.56 11.17 8.98
N ALA A 16 2.66 10.72 9.56
CA ALA A 16 3.21 9.39 9.27
C ALA A 16 2.42 8.33 10.03
N GLN A 17 2.08 7.25 9.32
CA GLN A 17 1.30 6.14 9.87
C GLN A 17 2.08 4.85 9.67
N GLY A 18 2.40 4.20 10.78
CA GLY A 18 2.94 2.85 10.78
C GLY A 18 4.18 2.64 9.87
N TRP A 19 4.67 1.44 9.91
CA TRP A 19 5.72 0.95 9.02
C TRP A 19 5.59 -0.57 8.89
N MET A 20 6.16 -1.14 7.84
CA MET A 20 6.15 -2.56 7.59
C MET A 20 7.47 -2.97 6.95
N ILE A 21 8.03 -4.09 7.38
CA ILE A 21 9.18 -4.70 6.74
C ILE A 21 8.71 -5.81 5.81
N ARG A 22 9.20 -5.81 4.58
CA ARG A 22 9.02 -6.92 3.63
C ARG A 22 10.31 -7.74 3.57
N THR A 23 10.17 -9.06 3.53
CA THR A 23 11.30 -10.00 3.42
C THR A 23 10.92 -11.20 2.58
N SER A 24 11.87 -11.67 1.76
CA SER A 24 11.76 -12.93 1.02
C SER A 24 12.14 -14.15 1.87
N ALA A 25 12.68 -13.94 3.08
CA ALA A 25 13.01 -15.04 3.98
C ALA A 25 11.78 -15.88 4.31
N ASP A 26 11.98 -17.18 4.48
CA ASP A 26 10.92 -18.11 4.88
C ASP A 26 10.37 -17.73 6.27
N LEU A 27 9.11 -17.35 6.30
CA LEU A 27 8.38 -16.99 7.52
C LEU A 27 7.50 -18.14 8.05
N SER A 28 7.60 -19.36 7.48
CA SER A 28 6.75 -20.49 7.86
C SER A 28 6.89 -20.86 9.34
N ALA A 29 8.09 -20.78 9.90
CA ALA A 29 8.35 -20.98 11.32
C ALA A 29 7.75 -19.90 12.24
N ARG A 30 7.29 -18.78 11.68
CA ARG A 30 6.75 -17.60 12.37
C ARG A 30 5.27 -17.36 12.00
N ALA A 31 4.53 -18.41 11.66
CA ALA A 31 3.17 -18.28 11.16
C ALA A 31 2.24 -17.50 12.12
N LYS A 32 2.34 -17.75 13.44
CA LYS A 32 1.56 -17.01 14.45
C LYS A 32 1.93 -15.52 14.49
N GLU A 33 3.23 -15.21 14.44
CA GLU A 33 3.76 -13.85 14.40
C GLU A 33 3.31 -13.12 13.13
N LYS A 34 3.18 -13.85 12.02
CA LYS A 34 2.66 -13.31 10.75
C LYS A 34 1.23 -12.80 10.88
N VAL A 35 0.34 -13.54 11.51
CA VAL A 35 -1.06 -13.12 11.74
C VAL A 35 -1.11 -11.87 12.61
N GLU A 36 -0.35 -11.83 13.69
CA GLU A 36 -0.25 -10.63 14.55
C GLU A 36 0.30 -9.42 13.80
N ASN A 37 1.27 -9.62 12.91
CA ASN A 37 1.85 -8.55 12.09
C ASN A 37 0.86 -7.93 11.11
N TYR A 38 -0.12 -8.69 10.62
CA TYR A 38 -1.21 -8.13 9.79
C TYR A 38 -2.22 -7.34 10.62
N ARG A 39 -2.43 -7.72 11.88
CA ARG A 39 -3.37 -7.04 12.79
C ARG A 39 -2.81 -5.75 13.36
N HIS A 40 -1.49 -5.59 13.39
CA HIS A 40 -0.81 -4.45 13.99
C HIS A 40 0.11 -3.74 13.00
N ALA A 41 0.12 -2.40 13.02
CA ALA A 41 1.10 -1.63 12.28
C ALA A 41 2.52 -1.94 12.78
N GLY A 42 3.45 -2.22 11.86
CA GLY A 42 4.84 -2.50 12.20
C GLY A 42 5.16 -3.99 12.34
N GLY A 43 5.04 -4.75 11.27
CA GLY A 43 5.36 -6.16 11.22
C GLY A 43 6.29 -6.55 10.08
N ILE A 44 6.61 -7.84 10.04
CA ILE A 44 7.39 -8.46 8.96
C ILE A 44 6.45 -9.29 8.10
N GLN A 45 6.43 -9.01 6.80
CA GLN A 45 5.55 -9.67 5.84
C GLN A 45 6.32 -10.12 4.59
N PRO A 46 5.80 -11.10 3.82
CA PRO A 46 6.36 -11.43 2.53
C PRO A 46 6.20 -10.27 1.54
N PRO A 47 6.98 -10.25 0.45
CA PRO A 47 6.76 -9.33 -0.65
C PRO A 47 5.33 -9.43 -1.19
N ALA A 48 4.72 -8.30 -1.56
CA ALA A 48 3.40 -8.28 -2.17
C ALA A 48 3.54 -8.38 -3.68
N GLY A 49 3.28 -9.56 -4.23
CA GLY A 49 3.46 -9.88 -5.65
C GLY A 49 2.25 -9.54 -6.53
N GLU A 50 1.20 -8.96 -5.99
CA GLU A 50 0.05 -8.48 -6.74
C GLU A 50 0.20 -7.00 -7.11
N ALA A 51 -0.16 -6.62 -8.32
CA ALA A 51 -0.22 -5.23 -8.73
C ALA A 51 -1.40 -4.54 -8.04
N HIS A 52 -1.13 -3.66 -7.08
CA HIS A 52 -2.14 -3.05 -6.22
C HIS A 52 -1.84 -1.59 -5.85
N VAL A 53 -2.80 -0.95 -5.24
CA VAL A 53 -2.63 0.18 -4.32
C VAL A 53 -3.31 -0.18 -2.99
N ASP A 54 -2.72 0.29 -1.88
CA ASP A 54 -3.06 -0.16 -0.51
C ASP A 54 -4.51 0.11 -0.10
N TYR A 55 -5.16 1.10 -0.73
CA TYR A 55 -6.55 1.45 -0.47
C TYR A 55 -7.37 1.51 -1.75
N ASN A 56 -8.64 1.16 -1.65
CA ASN A 56 -9.64 1.64 -2.59
C ASN A 56 -10.09 3.06 -2.17
N GLU A 57 -10.95 3.69 -2.98
CA GLU A 57 -11.40 5.06 -2.73
C GLU A 57 -12.11 5.21 -1.37
N ILE A 58 -12.93 4.22 -0.98
CA ILE A 58 -13.70 4.26 0.28
C ILE A 58 -12.76 4.13 1.47
N THR A 59 -11.89 3.13 1.46
CA THR A 59 -10.96 2.89 2.57
C THR A 59 -9.91 3.99 2.69
N GLY A 60 -9.44 4.56 1.56
CA GLY A 60 -8.54 5.70 1.57
C GLY A 60 -9.16 6.94 2.22
N ARG A 61 -10.41 7.26 1.88
CA ARG A 61 -11.14 8.37 2.49
C ARG A 61 -11.38 8.17 3.99
N ARG A 62 -11.78 6.97 4.40
CA ARG A 62 -11.97 6.62 5.82
C ARG A 62 -10.66 6.72 6.60
N ALA A 63 -9.57 6.19 6.04
CA ALA A 63 -8.24 6.27 6.65
C ALA A 63 -7.79 7.73 6.82
N ALA A 64 -7.93 8.55 5.79
CA ALA A 64 -7.57 9.97 5.83
C ALA A 64 -8.37 10.73 6.90
N ALA A 65 -9.68 10.49 7.00
CA ALA A 65 -10.54 11.12 8.00
C ALA A 65 -10.14 10.71 9.43
N ARG A 66 -9.91 9.42 9.66
CA ARG A 66 -9.46 8.90 10.96
C ARG A 66 -8.10 9.45 11.37
N ILE A 67 -7.13 9.44 10.45
CA ILE A 67 -5.78 9.94 10.70
C ILE A 67 -5.80 11.43 10.98
N HIS A 68 -6.58 12.21 10.21
CA HIS A 68 -6.74 13.65 10.44
C HIS A 68 -7.30 13.93 11.84
N ALA A 69 -8.36 13.24 12.23
CA ALA A 69 -8.96 13.42 13.56
C ALA A 69 -7.99 13.06 14.70
N GLN A 70 -7.14 12.07 14.51
CA GLN A 70 -6.16 11.63 15.51
C GLN A 70 -4.94 12.56 15.58
N ALA A 71 -4.39 12.94 14.43
CA ALA A 71 -3.12 13.69 14.39
C ALA A 71 -3.32 15.21 14.49
N PHE A 72 -4.51 15.71 14.13
CA PHE A 72 -4.80 17.14 14.05
C PHE A 72 -6.20 17.47 14.60
N PRO A 73 -6.50 17.13 15.85
CA PRO A 73 -7.87 17.22 16.41
C PRO A 73 -8.44 18.65 16.38
N ASP A 74 -7.59 19.66 16.50
CA ASP A 74 -7.99 21.07 16.52
C ASP A 74 -7.90 21.76 15.16
N ALA A 75 -7.50 21.02 14.12
CA ALA A 75 -7.33 21.60 12.79
C ALA A 75 -8.65 21.63 12.01
N PRO A 76 -8.84 22.63 11.13
CA PRO A 76 -10.02 22.66 10.23
C PRO A 76 -9.99 21.45 9.29
N PRO A 77 -11.16 21.07 8.71
CA PRO A 77 -11.23 20.06 7.68
C PRO A 77 -10.25 20.32 6.54
N TYR A 78 -9.78 19.24 5.90
CA TYR A 78 -8.93 19.34 4.72
C TYR A 78 -9.79 19.41 3.43
N ALA A 79 -9.31 20.16 2.43
CA ALA A 79 -9.93 20.19 1.11
C ALA A 79 -9.47 19.03 0.22
N ARG A 80 -8.24 18.54 0.44
CA ARG A 80 -7.61 17.44 -0.29
C ARG A 80 -6.76 16.61 0.66
N TYR A 81 -6.71 15.31 0.42
CA TYR A 81 -5.73 14.42 1.06
C TYR A 81 -4.98 13.60 0.01
N ILE A 82 -3.75 13.25 0.34
CA ILE A 82 -2.91 12.36 -0.45
C ILE A 82 -2.29 11.33 0.48
N CYS A 83 -2.36 10.05 0.11
CA CYS A 83 -1.67 8.98 0.80
C CYS A 83 -0.41 8.60 0.02
N PHE A 84 0.74 8.64 0.70
CA PHE A 84 2.03 8.26 0.17
C PHE A 84 2.57 7.02 0.87
N SER A 85 3.27 6.20 0.11
CA SER A 85 4.19 5.21 0.65
C SER A 85 5.62 5.69 0.46
N LEU A 86 6.41 5.62 1.54
CA LEU A 86 7.84 5.86 1.51
C LEU A 86 8.53 4.51 1.67
N TRP A 87 9.17 4.05 0.61
CA TRP A 87 9.81 2.75 0.54
C TRP A 87 11.33 2.87 0.41
N ARG A 88 12.05 1.98 1.07
CA ARG A 88 13.50 1.86 0.96
C ARG A 88 13.92 0.41 1.19
N THR A 89 15.10 0.05 0.68
CA THR A 89 15.72 -1.25 0.97
C THR A 89 16.60 -1.18 2.22
N PHE A 90 16.74 -2.32 2.91
CA PHE A 90 17.71 -2.53 3.99
C PHE A 90 18.81 -3.53 3.61
N SER A 91 18.62 -4.28 2.51
CA SER A 91 19.61 -5.18 1.93
C SER A 91 20.44 -4.46 0.88
N PRO A 92 21.69 -4.88 0.62
CA PRO A 92 22.44 -4.39 -0.52
C PRO A 92 21.76 -4.81 -1.83
N GLY A 93 21.95 -4.00 -2.87
CA GLY A 93 21.49 -4.38 -4.21
C GLY A 93 22.39 -5.43 -4.89
N PRO A 94 21.91 -6.12 -5.93
CA PRO A 94 20.51 -6.10 -6.36
C PRO A 94 19.60 -6.83 -5.36
N GLN A 95 18.35 -6.37 -5.21
CA GLN A 95 17.34 -7.06 -4.42
C GLN A 95 16.75 -8.21 -5.23
N ASP A 96 16.48 -9.34 -4.58
CA ASP A 96 15.77 -10.50 -5.14
C ASP A 96 14.28 -10.22 -5.40
N TRP A 97 13.70 -9.29 -4.61
CA TRP A 97 12.32 -8.83 -4.73
C TRP A 97 12.24 -7.30 -4.74
N PRO A 98 12.66 -6.65 -5.84
CA PRO A 98 12.57 -5.20 -5.93
C PRO A 98 11.10 -4.75 -6.01
N LEU A 99 10.87 -3.48 -5.64
CA LEU A 99 9.58 -2.82 -5.83
C LEU A 99 9.51 -2.20 -7.23
N ALA A 100 8.50 -2.59 -7.99
CA ALA A 100 8.13 -1.92 -9.23
C ALA A 100 6.94 -0.98 -8.99
N VAL A 101 6.97 0.18 -9.64
CA VAL A 101 5.90 1.19 -9.68
C VAL A 101 5.42 1.40 -11.10
N CYS A 102 4.12 1.52 -11.30
CA CYS A 102 3.51 1.75 -12.59
C CYS A 102 3.29 3.25 -12.83
N ASP A 103 3.61 3.73 -14.03
CA ASP A 103 3.17 5.06 -14.46
C ASP A 103 1.64 5.13 -14.47
N GLY A 104 1.06 5.76 -13.44
CA GLY A 104 -0.38 5.84 -13.24
C GLY A 104 -1.15 6.49 -14.41
N ARG A 105 -0.46 7.24 -15.28
CA ARG A 105 -1.05 7.80 -16.52
C ARG A 105 -1.37 6.72 -17.56
N THR A 106 -0.78 5.53 -17.41
CA THR A 106 -0.99 4.38 -18.29
C THR A 106 -2.06 3.42 -17.80
N VAL A 107 -2.68 3.73 -16.66
CA VAL A 107 -3.67 2.90 -15.97
C VAL A 107 -5.05 3.54 -16.06
N ARG A 108 -6.10 2.73 -16.25
CA ARG A 108 -7.49 3.17 -16.29
C ARG A 108 -8.30 2.55 -15.16
N ASP A 109 -9.38 3.23 -14.76
CA ASP A 109 -10.20 2.78 -13.62
C ASP A 109 -10.96 1.49 -13.90
N GLU A 110 -11.41 1.27 -15.14
CA GLU A 110 -12.10 0.04 -15.53
C GLU A 110 -11.22 -1.23 -15.51
N GLU A 111 -9.93 -1.08 -15.26
CA GLU A 111 -8.97 -2.20 -15.17
C GLU A 111 -8.79 -2.72 -13.76
N THR A 112 -9.52 -2.16 -12.82
CA THR A 112 -9.36 -2.44 -11.41
C THR A 112 -10.43 -3.38 -10.88
N ALA A 113 -10.14 -3.98 -9.74
CA ALA A 113 -11.09 -4.65 -8.89
C ALA A 113 -10.75 -4.32 -7.44
N SER A 114 -11.79 -4.16 -6.61
CA SER A 114 -11.59 -4.06 -5.16
C SER A 114 -11.14 -5.41 -4.62
N ASN A 115 -10.24 -5.37 -3.66
CA ASN A 115 -9.72 -6.54 -2.96
C ASN A 115 -9.78 -6.26 -1.46
N THR A 116 -10.48 -7.11 -0.73
CA THR A 116 -10.56 -7.03 0.73
C THR A 116 -9.60 -8.04 1.35
N LEU A 117 -8.75 -7.59 2.27
CA LEU A 117 -7.81 -8.44 2.99
C LEU A 117 -8.49 -8.99 4.26
N PHE A 118 -8.67 -10.30 4.30
CA PHE A 118 -9.10 -11.02 5.48
C PHE A 118 -7.91 -11.67 6.17
N VAL A 119 -7.71 -11.37 7.44
CA VAL A 119 -6.69 -12.02 8.28
C VAL A 119 -7.37 -13.09 9.10
N VAL A 120 -7.15 -14.35 8.77
CA VAL A 120 -7.79 -15.51 9.38
C VAL A 120 -6.76 -16.42 10.04
N ASP A 121 -7.15 -17.08 11.13
CA ASP A 121 -6.29 -18.04 11.83
C ASP A 121 -6.22 -19.38 11.07
N GLU A 122 -7.34 -19.77 10.43
CA GLU A 122 -7.43 -20.96 9.60
C GLU A 122 -8.01 -20.58 8.24
N PHE A 123 -7.44 -21.15 7.16
CA PHE A 123 -7.92 -20.90 5.82
C PHE A 123 -9.30 -21.52 5.61
N PRO A 124 -10.34 -20.73 5.23
CA PRO A 124 -11.67 -21.27 4.99
C PRO A 124 -11.69 -22.23 3.80
N ILE A 125 -12.52 -23.25 3.84
CA ILE A 125 -12.69 -24.25 2.78
C ILE A 125 -14.15 -24.37 2.36
N GLY A 126 -14.38 -24.87 1.13
CA GLY A 126 -15.73 -25.07 0.60
C GLY A 126 -16.56 -23.78 0.57
N ASP A 127 -17.81 -23.84 0.96
CA ASP A 127 -18.75 -22.70 0.92
C ASP A 127 -18.31 -21.53 1.81
N ALA A 128 -17.48 -21.78 2.83
CA ALA A 128 -16.93 -20.73 3.69
C ALA A 128 -16.00 -19.76 2.94
N LEU A 129 -15.42 -20.14 1.79
CA LEU A 129 -14.61 -19.27 0.95
C LEU A 129 -15.39 -18.09 0.35
N THR A 130 -16.67 -18.28 0.14
CA THR A 130 -17.56 -17.29 -0.51
C THR A 130 -18.64 -16.77 0.41
N ALA A 131 -18.66 -17.22 1.66
CA ALA A 131 -19.63 -16.74 2.63
C ALA A 131 -19.40 -15.25 2.92
N PRO A 132 -20.48 -14.45 3.05
CA PRO A 132 -20.37 -13.07 3.48
C PRO A 132 -19.68 -12.98 4.84
N VAL A 133 -18.79 -12.01 4.98
CA VAL A 133 -18.08 -11.74 6.23
C VAL A 133 -18.70 -10.52 6.89
N GLU A 134 -19.13 -10.67 8.14
CA GLU A 134 -19.71 -9.57 8.92
C GLU A 134 -18.66 -8.46 9.11
N GLY A 135 -19.05 -7.22 8.86
CA GLY A 135 -18.16 -6.07 8.96
C GLY A 135 -17.17 -5.93 7.80
N GLU A 136 -17.37 -6.62 6.68
CA GLU A 136 -16.50 -6.52 5.50
C GLU A 136 -16.31 -5.07 5.03
N GLU A 137 -17.34 -4.26 5.15
CA GLU A 137 -17.33 -2.85 4.78
C GLU A 137 -16.38 -1.99 5.62
N ASP A 138 -16.01 -2.45 6.81
CA ASP A 138 -15.07 -1.80 7.70
C ASP A 138 -13.63 -2.32 7.57
N MET A 139 -13.43 -3.37 6.80
CA MET A 139 -12.13 -3.98 6.59
C MET A 139 -11.26 -3.17 5.63
N ILE A 140 -9.97 -3.44 5.66
CA ILE A 140 -9.01 -2.84 4.71
C ILE A 140 -9.29 -3.42 3.34
N ALA A 141 -9.67 -2.56 2.41
CA ALA A 141 -9.85 -2.92 1.02
C ALA A 141 -8.84 -2.15 0.15
N ALA A 142 -8.08 -2.91 -0.61
CA ALA A 142 -7.14 -2.42 -1.61
C ALA A 142 -7.80 -2.35 -3.00
N THR A 143 -7.05 -1.86 -3.97
CA THR A 143 -7.40 -1.97 -5.38
C THR A 143 -6.32 -2.77 -6.09
N ILE A 144 -6.70 -3.83 -6.78
CA ILE A 144 -5.83 -4.62 -7.63
C ILE A 144 -6.01 -4.25 -9.10
N PHE A 145 -4.97 -4.47 -9.91
CA PHE A 145 -4.93 -4.06 -11.31
C PHE A 145 -4.78 -5.27 -12.23
N ARG A 146 -5.68 -5.36 -13.21
CA ARG A 146 -5.57 -6.36 -14.27
C ARG A 146 -4.49 -5.94 -15.24
N TYR A 147 -3.67 -6.90 -15.69
CA TYR A 147 -2.64 -6.66 -16.68
C TYR A 147 -3.19 -6.00 -17.95
N ARG A 148 -2.44 -5.02 -18.46
CA ARG A 148 -2.62 -4.44 -19.79
C ARG A 148 -1.27 -4.15 -20.44
N PRO A 149 -1.09 -4.40 -21.75
CA PRO A 149 0.19 -4.17 -22.44
C PRO A 149 0.67 -2.72 -22.43
N ARG A 150 -0.22 -1.75 -22.20
CA ARG A 150 0.12 -0.33 -22.14
C ARG A 150 0.67 0.10 -20.79
N HIS A 151 0.54 -0.69 -19.72
CA HIS A 151 1.09 -0.38 -18.43
C HIS A 151 2.60 -0.28 -18.51
N ARG A 152 3.16 0.84 -18.01
CA ARG A 152 4.60 1.08 -17.99
C ARG A 152 5.11 0.96 -16.58
N TRP A 153 5.94 -0.07 -16.36
CA TRP A 153 6.51 -0.38 -15.05
C TRP A 153 7.96 0.07 -14.98
N TRP A 154 8.35 0.55 -13.80
CA TRP A 154 9.69 1.02 -13.48
C TRP A 154 10.14 0.46 -12.14
N TYR A 155 11.42 0.16 -12.00
CA TYR A 155 12.04 -0.24 -10.75
C TYR A 155 13.50 0.21 -10.70
N PHE A 156 14.07 0.22 -9.49
CA PHE A 156 15.50 0.49 -9.28
C PHE A 156 16.23 -0.84 -9.14
N SER A 157 17.04 -1.22 -10.12
CA SER A 157 17.77 -2.50 -10.14
C SER A 157 18.86 -2.61 -9.05
N ASN A 158 19.42 -1.47 -8.61
CA ASN A 158 20.49 -1.42 -7.62
C ASN A 158 20.19 -0.32 -6.58
N MET A 159 19.01 -0.36 -5.99
CA MET A 159 18.64 0.62 -4.97
C MET A 159 19.52 0.46 -3.74
N ALA A 160 20.17 1.54 -3.31
CA ALA A 160 21.00 1.58 -2.11
C ALA A 160 20.15 1.84 -0.85
N ALA A 161 20.73 1.57 0.32
CA ALA A 161 20.00 1.72 1.59
C ALA A 161 19.62 3.16 1.94
N ASP A 162 20.30 4.16 1.38
CA ASP A 162 20.01 5.59 1.52
C ASP A 162 19.14 6.17 0.40
N ASP A 163 18.83 5.38 -0.63
CA ASP A 163 17.81 5.74 -1.60
C ASP A 163 16.41 5.58 -1.02
N VAL A 164 15.50 6.45 -1.42
CA VAL A 164 14.11 6.43 -1.00
C VAL A 164 13.20 6.60 -2.21
N LEU A 165 12.21 5.72 -2.33
CA LEU A 165 11.14 5.84 -3.29
C LEU A 165 9.89 6.37 -2.57
N LEU A 166 9.44 7.56 -2.94
CA LEU A 166 8.19 8.14 -2.48
C LEU A 166 7.17 8.09 -3.63
N PHE A 167 6.07 7.39 -3.43
CA PHE A 167 5.01 7.30 -4.41
C PHE A 167 3.64 7.44 -3.78
N LYS A 168 2.74 8.04 -4.54
CA LYS A 168 1.36 8.28 -4.17
C LYS A 168 0.51 7.05 -4.51
N PHE A 169 -0.23 6.51 -3.56
CA PHE A 169 -1.15 5.41 -3.82
C PHE A 169 -2.63 5.80 -3.69
N GLN A 170 -2.92 6.99 -3.18
CA GLN A 170 -4.26 7.56 -3.15
C GLN A 170 -4.20 9.09 -3.14
N ASP A 171 -5.10 9.73 -3.87
CA ASP A 171 -5.30 11.18 -3.89
C ASP A 171 -6.78 11.47 -4.08
N SER A 172 -7.34 12.37 -3.30
CA SER A 172 -8.75 12.74 -3.43
C SER A 172 -9.04 13.64 -4.63
N ASP A 173 -8.02 14.17 -5.29
CA ASP A 173 -8.14 14.90 -6.53
C ASP A 173 -7.89 13.96 -7.73
N HIS A 174 -8.95 13.49 -8.36
CA HIS A 174 -8.88 12.61 -9.53
C HIS A 174 -8.69 13.35 -10.85
N SER A 175 -8.59 14.68 -10.85
CA SER A 175 -8.24 15.45 -12.05
C SER A 175 -6.77 15.31 -12.45
N VAL A 176 -5.95 14.78 -11.55
CA VAL A 176 -4.54 14.43 -11.75
C VAL A 176 -4.33 12.92 -11.67
N THR A 177 -3.13 12.44 -11.98
CA THR A 177 -2.77 11.05 -11.70
C THR A 177 -2.85 10.81 -10.19
N TRP A 178 -3.89 10.14 -9.75
CA TRP A 178 -4.27 10.06 -8.35
C TRP A 178 -3.79 8.81 -7.62
N ARG A 179 -3.24 7.84 -8.35
CA ARG A 179 -2.67 6.60 -7.78
C ARG A 179 -1.53 6.05 -8.61
N CYS A 180 -0.61 5.36 -7.96
CA CYS A 180 0.53 4.68 -8.54
C CYS A 180 0.45 3.19 -8.18
N PRO A 181 -0.01 2.30 -9.07
CA PRO A 181 0.04 0.88 -8.83
C PRO A 181 1.46 0.41 -8.60
N HIS A 182 1.63 -0.51 -7.66
CA HIS A 182 2.94 -1.04 -7.32
C HIS A 182 2.87 -2.53 -6.99
N THR A 183 4.00 -3.20 -7.09
CA THR A 183 4.13 -4.63 -6.80
C THR A 183 5.58 -4.98 -6.54
N ALA A 184 5.84 -5.97 -5.70
CA ALA A 184 7.12 -6.66 -5.69
C ALA A 184 7.11 -7.73 -6.79
N PHE A 185 8.26 -8.01 -7.38
CA PHE A 185 8.42 -9.09 -8.34
C PHE A 185 9.76 -9.81 -8.10
N HIS A 186 9.84 -11.06 -8.51
CA HIS A 186 11.09 -11.81 -8.39
C HIS A 186 11.98 -11.47 -9.59
N ASP A 187 13.13 -10.86 -9.32
CA ASP A 187 14.16 -10.56 -10.32
C ASP A 187 15.15 -11.73 -10.37
N THR A 188 15.14 -12.50 -11.47
CA THR A 188 15.94 -13.74 -11.65
C THR A 188 17.12 -13.52 -12.56
#